data_b63d022ebf80f801903829d9222fba83
#
_entry.id   b63d022ebf80f801903829d9222fba83
#
_cell.length_a   1.000
_cell.length_b   1.000
_cell.length_c   1.000
_cell.angle_alpha   90.00
_cell.angle_beta   90.00
_cell.angle_gamma   90.00
#
_symmetry.space_group_name_H-M   'P 1'
#
loop_
_entity.id
_entity.type
_entity.pdbx_description
1 polymer ?
#
loop_
_entity_poly.entity_id
_entity_poly.type
_entity_poly.pdbx_seq_one_letter_code
_entity_poly.pdbx_strand_id
1 'polypeptide(L)'
;MASPVAIVPDLRLEQALAAECGAGCVAGIDEAGRGALAGPVFAAAVALPLDDPRLMDALAGVRDSKLLSAAARERLFPIICAWALAFGIGQASAATIGQLGILPATRLAMAAAARALSPGATALLIDGP
;
A
#
# COMPACT_ATOMS: atom_id res chain seq x y z
N MET A 1 -21.96 -22.42 11.98
CA MET A 1 -20.72 -21.84 11.49
C MET A 1 -20.64 -20.39 11.98
N ALA A 2 -19.55 -20.03 12.63
CA ALA A 2 -19.41 -18.66 13.11
C ALA A 2 -19.34 -17.69 11.94
N SER A 3 -19.97 -16.52 12.06
CA SER A 3 -19.83 -15.45 11.08
C SER A 3 -18.36 -15.06 10.99
N PRO A 4 -17.83 -14.76 9.78
CA PRO A 4 -16.47 -14.28 9.69
C PRO A 4 -16.33 -13.00 10.50
N VAL A 5 -15.33 -12.96 11.36
CA VAL A 5 -15.00 -11.75 12.11
C VAL A 5 -14.48 -10.72 11.13
N ALA A 6 -15.06 -9.52 11.14
CA ALA A 6 -14.57 -8.44 10.32
C ALA A 6 -13.14 -8.10 10.74
N ILE A 7 -12.19 -8.25 9.81
CA ILE A 7 -10.80 -7.89 10.06
C ILE A 7 -10.68 -6.38 9.89
N VAL A 8 -10.41 -5.70 11.00
CA VAL A 8 -10.10 -4.27 10.97
C VAL A 8 -8.59 -4.14 10.80
N PRO A 9 -8.11 -3.39 9.80
CA PRO A 9 -6.68 -3.16 9.64
C PRO A 9 -6.08 -2.52 10.90
N ASP A 10 -4.88 -2.98 11.26
CA ASP A 10 -4.10 -2.40 12.36
C ASP A 10 -2.66 -2.18 11.91
N LEU A 11 -1.85 -1.62 12.79
CA LEU A 11 -0.47 -1.25 12.50
C LEU A 11 0.55 -2.10 13.27
N ARG A 12 0.16 -3.29 13.72
CA ARG A 12 1.02 -4.11 14.59
C ARG A 12 2.32 -4.53 13.90
N LEU A 13 2.23 -4.98 12.64
CA LEU A 13 3.40 -5.40 11.87
C LEU A 13 4.31 -4.21 11.58
N GLU A 14 3.73 -3.09 11.17
CA GLU A 14 4.46 -1.87 10.88
C GLU A 14 5.16 -1.36 12.14
N GLN A 15 4.46 -1.34 13.26
CA GLN A 15 5.02 -0.91 14.53
C GLN A 15 6.13 -1.83 15.04
N ALA A 16 5.99 -3.14 14.82
CA ALA A 16 7.04 -4.11 15.19
C ALA A 16 8.30 -3.87 14.36
N LEU A 17 8.18 -3.62 13.06
CA LEU A 17 9.32 -3.29 12.20
C LEU A 17 9.92 -1.93 12.56
N ALA A 18 9.10 -0.95 12.87
CA ALA A 18 9.56 0.38 13.26
C ALA A 18 10.36 0.34 14.58
N ALA A 19 10.02 -0.58 15.49
CA ALA A 19 10.77 -0.78 16.71
C ALA A 19 12.20 -1.27 16.44
N GLU A 20 12.41 -2.01 15.34
CA GLU A 20 13.72 -2.52 14.95
C GLU A 20 14.53 -1.50 14.15
N CYS A 21 13.91 -0.77 13.23
CA CYS A 21 14.63 0.11 12.30
C CYS A 21 14.31 1.61 12.45
N GLY A 22 13.39 1.96 13.34
CA GLY A 22 12.98 3.34 13.59
C GLY A 22 11.69 3.72 12.86
N ALA A 23 10.96 4.68 13.43
CA ALA A 23 9.76 5.22 12.82
C ALA A 23 10.12 5.95 11.51
N GLY A 24 9.27 5.81 10.51
CA GLY A 24 9.48 6.44 9.21
C GLY A 24 10.32 5.63 8.24
N CYS A 25 10.91 4.52 8.67
CA CYS A 25 11.67 3.65 7.78
C CYS A 25 10.85 2.49 7.21
N VAL A 26 9.60 2.33 7.61
CA VAL A 26 8.71 1.25 7.17
C VAL A 26 7.71 1.78 6.16
N ALA A 27 7.58 1.10 5.03
CA ALA A 27 6.55 1.38 4.05
C ALA A 27 5.74 0.12 3.75
N GLY A 28 4.44 0.28 3.57
CA GLY A 28 3.57 -0.76 3.05
C GLY A 28 3.42 -0.63 1.54
N ILE A 29 3.37 -1.73 0.83
CA ILE A 29 3.21 -1.76 -0.64
C ILE A 29 2.10 -2.72 -1.01
N ASP A 30 1.21 -2.27 -1.89
CA ASP A 30 0.17 -3.12 -2.47
C ASP A 30 -0.09 -2.73 -3.92
N GLU A 31 -0.67 -3.64 -4.68
CA GLU A 31 -0.99 -3.43 -6.09
C GLU A 31 -2.46 -3.16 -6.32
N ALA A 32 -2.77 -2.57 -7.47
CA ALA A 32 -4.11 -2.39 -7.99
C ALA A 32 -4.12 -2.63 -9.51
N GLY A 33 -5.23 -3.10 -10.03
CA GLY A 33 -5.38 -3.36 -11.46
C GLY A 33 -4.91 -4.73 -11.90
N ARG A 34 -4.44 -5.59 -10.98
CA ARG A 34 -3.93 -6.92 -11.31
C ARG A 34 -4.98 -7.83 -11.94
N GLY A 35 -6.24 -7.68 -11.56
CA GLY A 35 -7.35 -8.47 -12.12
C GLY A 35 -7.98 -7.90 -13.38
N ALA A 36 -7.49 -6.78 -13.88
CA ALA A 36 -8.04 -6.15 -15.09
C ALA A 36 -7.67 -6.96 -16.32
N LEU A 37 -8.61 -7.07 -17.28
CA LEU A 37 -8.38 -7.80 -18.53
C LEU A 37 -7.42 -7.06 -19.46
N ALA A 38 -7.33 -5.75 -19.33
CA ALA A 38 -6.45 -4.91 -20.12
C ALA A 38 -6.04 -3.69 -19.31
N GLY A 39 -4.88 -3.14 -19.63
CA GLY A 39 -4.35 -1.96 -18.94
C GLY A 39 -3.18 -2.29 -18.04
N PRO A 40 -2.54 -1.26 -17.49
CA PRO A 40 -1.37 -1.44 -16.63
C PRO A 40 -1.75 -1.93 -15.24
N VAL A 41 -0.78 -2.52 -14.54
CA VAL A 41 -0.85 -2.76 -13.10
C VAL A 41 -0.14 -1.60 -12.40
N PHE A 42 -0.74 -1.15 -11.30
CA PHE A 42 -0.19 -0.10 -10.46
C PHE A 42 0.21 -0.67 -9.10
N ALA A 43 1.17 -0.03 -8.46
CA ALA A 43 1.50 -0.28 -7.07
C ALA A 43 1.69 1.04 -6.36
N ALA A 44 1.38 1.06 -5.07
CA ALA A 44 1.62 2.21 -4.23
C ALA A 44 2.40 1.77 -2.99
N ALA A 45 3.38 2.56 -2.61
CA ALA A 45 4.14 2.42 -1.39
C ALA A 45 3.86 3.62 -0.50
N VAL A 46 3.55 3.38 0.77
CA VAL A 46 3.19 4.44 1.72
C VAL A 46 3.96 4.24 3.02
N ALA A 47 4.62 5.29 3.47
CA ALA A 47 5.24 5.35 4.80
C ALA A 47 4.40 6.27 5.70
N LEU A 48 4.03 5.79 6.88
CA LEU A 48 3.16 6.48 7.81
C LEU A 48 3.92 6.85 9.10
N PRO A 49 3.48 7.92 9.82
CA PRO A 49 4.06 8.30 11.11
C PRO A 49 3.59 7.34 12.22
N LEU A 50 4.21 6.16 12.30
CA LEU A 50 3.77 5.05 13.15
C LEU A 50 3.85 5.35 14.65
N ASP A 51 4.59 6.37 15.04
CA ASP A 51 4.73 6.84 16.41
C ASP A 51 3.69 7.91 16.80
N ASP A 52 2.88 8.39 15.87
CA ASP A 52 1.84 9.37 16.15
C ASP A 52 0.58 8.67 16.68
N PRO A 53 0.15 8.94 17.93
CA PRO A 53 -1.01 8.26 18.51
C PRO A 53 -2.35 8.61 17.84
N ARG A 54 -2.39 9.66 17.01
CA ARG A 54 -3.60 10.07 16.29
C ARG A 54 -3.78 9.32 14.97
N LEU A 55 -2.77 8.54 14.54
CA LEU A 55 -2.76 7.93 13.20
C LEU A 55 -3.94 6.98 12.99
N MET A 56 -4.22 6.12 13.95
CA MET A 56 -5.31 5.14 13.84
C MET A 56 -6.66 5.81 13.68
N ASP A 57 -6.93 6.87 14.45
CA ASP A 57 -8.18 7.62 14.33
C ASP A 57 -8.25 8.37 13.00
N ALA A 58 -7.14 8.97 12.57
CA ALA A 58 -7.06 9.69 11.31
C ALA A 58 -7.34 8.79 10.12
N LEU A 59 -6.89 7.53 10.17
CA LEU A 59 -7.09 6.55 9.11
C LEU A 59 -8.32 5.66 9.33
N ALA A 60 -9.21 6.03 10.25
CA ALA A 60 -10.44 5.28 10.46
C ALA A 60 -11.22 5.13 9.15
N GLY A 61 -11.65 3.92 8.84
CA GLY A 61 -12.34 3.60 7.60
C GLY A 61 -11.42 3.14 6.47
N VAL A 62 -10.10 3.29 6.60
CA VAL A 62 -9.17 2.74 5.60
C VAL A 62 -9.16 1.21 5.70
N ARG A 63 -9.38 0.56 4.57
CA ARG A 63 -9.43 -0.90 4.44
C ARG A 63 -8.81 -1.28 3.09
N ASP A 64 -8.71 -2.59 2.82
CA ASP A 64 -8.39 -3.08 1.48
C ASP A 64 -9.30 -2.38 0.46
N SER A 65 -8.71 -1.85 -0.60
CA SER A 65 -9.43 -1.10 -1.63
C SER A 65 -10.58 -1.89 -2.24
N LYS A 66 -10.50 -3.21 -2.26
CA LYS A 66 -11.56 -4.10 -2.75
C LYS A 66 -12.82 -4.05 -1.88
N LEU A 67 -12.67 -3.69 -0.60
CA LEU A 67 -13.78 -3.61 0.36
C LEU A 67 -14.39 -2.21 0.41
N LEU A 68 -13.85 -1.25 -0.32
CA LEU A 68 -14.30 0.13 -0.35
C LEU A 68 -15.01 0.47 -1.65
N SER A 69 -16.06 1.28 -1.57
CA SER A 69 -16.65 1.88 -2.76
C SER A 69 -15.68 2.89 -3.39
N ALA A 70 -15.89 3.21 -4.67
CA ALA A 70 -15.10 4.24 -5.34
C ALA A 70 -15.18 5.59 -4.61
N ALA A 71 -16.38 5.95 -4.15
CA ALA A 71 -16.59 7.20 -3.39
C ALA A 71 -15.80 7.19 -2.06
N ALA A 72 -15.77 6.05 -1.35
CA ALA A 72 -15.00 5.91 -0.13
C ALA A 72 -13.49 6.03 -0.39
N ARG A 73 -12.99 5.41 -1.46
CA ARG A 73 -11.58 5.53 -1.86
C ARG A 73 -11.21 6.97 -2.17
N GLU A 74 -12.05 7.68 -2.92
CA GLU A 74 -11.82 9.10 -3.27
C GLU A 74 -11.81 9.99 -2.03
N ARG A 75 -12.69 9.72 -1.05
CA ARG A 75 -12.75 10.47 0.19
C ARG A 75 -11.52 10.23 1.06
N LEU A 76 -11.00 9.00 1.11
CA LEU A 76 -9.87 8.63 1.96
C LEU A 76 -8.52 9.04 1.37
N PHE A 77 -8.42 9.15 0.05
CA PHE A 77 -7.18 9.46 -0.64
C PHE A 77 -6.50 10.74 -0.13
N PRO A 78 -7.17 11.90 -0.05
CA PRO A 78 -6.51 13.10 0.47
C PRO A 78 -6.11 12.98 1.94
N ILE A 79 -6.85 12.20 2.73
CA ILE A 79 -6.51 11.97 4.14
C ILE A 79 -5.20 11.18 4.22
N ILE A 80 -5.06 10.12 3.45
CA ILE A 80 -3.85 9.31 3.41
C ILE A 80 -2.66 10.16 2.95
N CYS A 81 -2.83 10.95 1.90
CA CYS A 81 -1.77 11.83 1.40
C CYS A 81 -1.34 12.87 2.44
N ALA A 82 -2.28 13.40 3.22
CA ALA A 82 -1.98 14.38 4.25
C ALA A 82 -1.19 13.77 5.43
N TRP A 83 -1.46 12.51 5.77
CA TRP A 83 -0.82 11.82 6.88
C TRP A 83 0.47 11.09 6.50
N ALA A 84 0.63 10.70 5.24
CA ALA A 84 1.82 9.97 4.81
C ALA A 84 3.08 10.80 4.95
N LEU A 85 4.14 10.20 5.50
CA LEU A 85 5.48 10.79 5.51
C LEU A 85 6.07 10.80 4.11
N ALA A 86 5.78 9.76 3.34
CA ALA A 86 6.18 9.63 1.95
C ALA A 86 5.23 8.65 1.25
N PHE A 87 5.03 8.84 -0.03
CA PHE A 87 4.38 7.83 -0.85
C PHE A 87 5.03 7.78 -2.23
N GLY A 88 4.93 6.63 -2.87
CA GLY A 88 5.43 6.44 -4.22
C GLY A 88 4.46 5.58 -5.01
N ILE A 89 4.35 5.85 -6.30
CA ILE A 89 3.50 5.08 -7.21
C ILE A 89 4.38 4.53 -8.32
N GLY A 90 4.18 3.25 -8.63
CA GLY A 90 4.82 2.59 -9.74
C GLY A 90 3.79 1.91 -10.62
N GLN A 91 4.16 1.64 -11.86
CA GLN A 91 3.30 0.94 -12.79
C GLN A 91 4.12 0.03 -13.71
N ALA A 92 3.44 -0.99 -14.23
CA ALA A 92 3.93 -1.79 -15.33
C ALA A 92 2.87 -1.79 -16.42
N SER A 93 3.29 -1.55 -17.66
CA SER A 93 2.38 -1.42 -18.78
C SER A 93 1.72 -2.76 -19.16
N ALA A 94 0.61 -2.67 -19.89
CA ALA A 94 -0.02 -3.85 -20.47
C ALA A 94 0.95 -4.63 -21.37
N ALA A 95 1.82 -3.95 -22.09
CA ALA A 95 2.86 -4.59 -22.92
C ALA A 95 3.85 -5.39 -22.06
N THR A 96 4.30 -4.83 -20.95
CA THR A 96 5.18 -5.52 -20.01
C THR A 96 4.50 -6.74 -19.40
N ILE A 97 3.22 -6.63 -19.06
CA ILE A 97 2.43 -7.77 -18.57
C ILE A 97 2.37 -8.87 -19.62
N GLY A 98 2.16 -8.50 -20.88
CA GLY A 98 2.12 -9.46 -21.99
C GLY A 98 3.44 -10.18 -22.22
N GLN A 99 4.56 -9.51 -21.99
CA GLN A 99 5.89 -10.09 -22.18
C GLN A 99 6.35 -10.94 -21.01
N LEU A 100 6.12 -10.49 -19.78
CA LEU A 100 6.70 -11.07 -18.57
C LEU A 100 5.71 -11.86 -17.74
N GLY A 101 4.41 -11.68 -17.95
CA GLY A 101 3.35 -12.19 -17.09
C GLY A 101 3.03 -11.23 -15.96
N ILE A 102 1.88 -11.48 -15.30
CA ILE A 102 1.35 -10.56 -14.28
C ILE A 102 2.22 -10.51 -13.02
N LEU A 103 2.78 -11.63 -12.56
CA LEU A 103 3.58 -11.66 -11.34
C LEU A 103 4.87 -10.86 -11.46
N PRO A 104 5.73 -11.09 -12.47
CA PRO A 104 6.92 -10.27 -12.65
C PRO A 104 6.59 -8.80 -12.92
N ALA A 105 5.53 -8.50 -13.67
CA ALA A 105 5.11 -7.13 -13.94
C ALA A 105 4.66 -6.43 -12.66
N THR A 106 3.91 -7.12 -11.79
CA THR A 106 3.50 -6.60 -10.49
C THR A 106 4.70 -6.28 -9.62
N ARG A 107 5.71 -7.16 -9.60
CA ARG A 107 6.95 -6.93 -8.84
C ARG A 107 7.72 -5.71 -9.36
N LEU A 108 7.75 -5.50 -10.67
CA LEU A 108 8.35 -4.31 -11.27
C LEU A 108 7.62 -3.03 -10.85
N ALA A 109 6.28 -3.05 -10.84
CA ALA A 109 5.48 -1.92 -10.38
C ALA A 109 5.76 -1.62 -8.90
N MET A 110 5.80 -2.65 -8.05
CA MET A 110 6.11 -2.50 -6.63
C MET A 110 7.52 -1.95 -6.40
N ALA A 111 8.51 -2.44 -7.15
CA ALA A 111 9.88 -1.93 -7.06
C ALA A 111 9.95 -0.45 -7.47
N ALA A 112 9.22 -0.06 -8.51
CA ALA A 112 9.14 1.33 -8.94
C ALA A 112 8.49 2.21 -7.86
N ALA A 113 7.42 1.73 -7.23
CA ALA A 113 6.75 2.44 -6.13
C ALA A 113 7.71 2.63 -4.94
N ALA A 114 8.45 1.59 -4.56
CA ALA A 114 9.41 1.67 -3.48
C ALA A 114 10.53 2.68 -3.78
N ARG A 115 11.05 2.66 -5.00
CA ARG A 115 12.09 3.62 -5.43
C ARG A 115 11.59 5.05 -5.50
N ALA A 116 10.30 5.26 -5.70
CA ALA A 116 9.69 6.59 -5.75
C ALA A 116 9.50 7.21 -4.35
N LEU A 117 9.68 6.44 -3.27
CA LEU A 117 9.61 6.98 -1.92
C LEU A 117 10.76 7.96 -1.66
N SER A 118 10.42 9.12 -1.12
CA SER A 118 11.40 10.11 -0.70
C SER A 118 10.93 10.74 0.63
N PRO A 119 11.62 10.51 1.77
CA PRO A 119 12.80 9.63 1.90
C PRO A 119 12.47 8.16 1.69
N GLY A 120 13.49 7.39 1.35
CA GLY A 120 13.35 5.96 1.12
C GLY A 120 13.08 5.18 2.40
N ALA A 121 12.47 4.01 2.25
CA ALA A 121 12.22 3.09 3.35
C ALA A 121 13.36 2.07 3.45
N THR A 122 13.65 1.61 4.68
CA THR A 122 14.61 0.54 4.93
C THR A 122 13.95 -0.81 5.16
N ALA A 123 12.65 -0.80 5.46
CA ALA A 123 11.86 -2.01 5.61
C ALA A 123 10.55 -1.87 4.84
N LEU A 124 10.14 -2.93 4.17
CA LEU A 124 8.94 -2.96 3.35
C LEU A 124 8.02 -4.08 3.82
N LEU A 125 6.74 -3.77 3.95
CA LEU A 125 5.68 -4.76 4.10
C LEU A 125 4.96 -4.87 2.77
N ILE A 126 5.06 -6.03 2.16
CA ILE A 126 4.48 -6.29 0.84
C ILE A 126 3.32 -7.25 1.03
N ASP A 127 2.13 -6.81 0.61
CA ASP A 127 0.96 -7.67 0.52
C ASP A 127 0.89 -8.22 -0.90
N GLY A 128 0.70 -9.53 -0.98
CA GLY A 128 0.60 -10.21 -2.24
C GLY A 128 1.62 -11.31 -2.42
N PRO A 129 1.66 -11.91 -3.59
CA PRO A 129 2.55 -13.04 -3.89
C PRO A 129 4.00 -12.63 -3.99
#